data_69e1c3a70157fab38d9a3e358b8cd4cf
#
_entry.id   69e1c3a70157fab38d9a3e358b8cd4cf
#
_cell.length_a   1.000
_cell.length_b   1.000
_cell.length_c   1.000
_cell.angle_alpha   90.00
_cell.angle_beta   90.00
_cell.angle_gamma   90.00
#
_symmetry.space_group_name_H-M   'P 1'
#
loop_
_entity.id
_entity.type
_entity.pdbx_description
1 polymer ?
#
loop_
_entity_poly.entity_id
_entity_poly.type
_entity_poly.pdbx_seq_one_letter_code
_entity_poly.pdbx_strand_id
1 'polypeptide(L)'
;MPVTEIEKLLLEYKRSENRWIGLEVERLGVDPRGRFLRYQTDYRRLLSDLMSSHGWKVDYQVGSDILGISKELSAISLEPGSQFELSLAPRQSLHEVMSLQAQLDQEILGFDYSKDWRFLG
;
A
#
# COMPACT_ATOMS: atom_id res chain seq x y z
N MET A 1 -16.82 17.75 -15.70
CA MET A 1 -16.08 17.19 -14.58
C MET A 1 -14.60 17.20 -14.86
N PRO A 2 -13.77 17.70 -13.96
CA PRO A 2 -12.34 17.68 -14.22
C PRO A 2 -11.82 16.24 -14.24
N VAL A 3 -10.90 15.99 -15.15
CA VAL A 3 -10.24 14.68 -15.28
C VAL A 3 -9.23 14.56 -14.16
N THR A 4 -9.28 13.48 -13.41
CA THR A 4 -8.31 13.21 -12.33
C THR A 4 -6.93 12.91 -12.90
N GLU A 5 -5.89 13.03 -12.07
CA GLU A 5 -4.53 12.67 -12.49
C GLU A 5 -4.45 11.20 -12.91
N ILE A 6 -5.19 10.32 -12.23
CA ILE A 6 -5.25 8.89 -12.57
C ILE A 6 -5.87 8.70 -13.96
N GLU A 7 -6.96 9.42 -14.25
CA GLU A 7 -7.62 9.35 -15.56
C GLU A 7 -6.71 9.86 -16.69
N LYS A 8 -5.95 10.92 -16.43
CA LYS A 8 -4.97 11.43 -17.39
C LYS A 8 -3.88 10.40 -17.69
N LEU A 9 -3.33 9.76 -16.65
CA LEU A 9 -2.35 8.71 -16.80
C LEU A 9 -2.91 7.55 -17.62
N LEU A 10 -4.16 7.18 -17.39
CA LEU A 10 -4.83 6.15 -18.15
C LEU A 10 -4.94 6.46 -19.61
N LEU A 11 -5.30 7.70 -19.95
CA LEU A 11 -5.42 8.13 -21.34
C LEU A 11 -4.08 8.07 -22.05
N GLU A 12 -2.99 8.42 -21.36
CA GLU A 12 -1.64 8.30 -21.88
C GLU A 12 -1.26 6.84 -22.12
N TYR A 13 -1.55 5.96 -21.18
CA TYR A 13 -1.26 4.53 -21.30
C TYR A 13 -2.06 3.86 -22.43
N LYS A 14 -3.29 4.27 -22.65
CA LYS A 14 -4.11 3.75 -23.75
C LYS A 14 -3.52 4.05 -25.12
N ARG A 15 -2.70 5.08 -25.21
CA ARG A 15 -2.06 5.50 -26.47
C ARG A 15 -0.70 4.81 -26.69
N SER A 16 -0.15 4.14 -25.68
CA SER A 16 1.13 3.47 -25.80
C SER A 16 0.93 1.99 -26.14
N GLU A 17 1.92 1.41 -26.82
CA GLU A 17 1.92 -0.03 -27.08
C GLU A 17 2.14 -0.83 -25.82
N ASN A 18 2.78 -0.22 -24.83
CA ASN A 18 3.10 -0.85 -23.55
C ASN A 18 2.08 -0.41 -22.51
N ARG A 19 1.09 -1.27 -22.23
CA ARG A 19 -0.08 -0.94 -21.43
C ARG A 19 0.03 -1.37 -19.97
N TRP A 20 1.19 -1.17 -19.36
CA TRP A 20 1.36 -1.46 -17.94
C TRP A 20 1.08 -0.22 -17.10
N ILE A 21 0.22 -0.37 -16.10
CA ILE A 21 -0.14 0.69 -15.17
C ILE A 21 0.45 0.35 -13.81
N GLY A 22 1.35 1.20 -13.31
CA GLY A 22 1.83 1.18 -11.94
C GLY A 22 1.17 2.28 -11.14
N LEU A 23 0.87 2.02 -9.88
CA LEU A 23 0.26 2.99 -9.01
C LEU A 23 0.94 2.96 -7.65
N GLU A 24 1.28 4.14 -7.15
CA GLU A 24 1.77 4.33 -5.79
C GLU A 24 0.74 5.12 -5.01
N VAL A 25 0.41 4.64 -3.82
CA VAL A 25 -0.58 5.27 -2.95
C VAL A 25 0.09 5.63 -1.64
N GLU A 26 0.21 6.93 -1.35
CA GLU A 26 0.72 7.43 -0.09
C GLU A 26 -0.45 7.73 0.84
N ARG A 27 -0.36 7.25 2.08
CA ARG A 27 -1.45 7.37 3.03
C ARG A 27 -0.92 7.68 4.42
N LEU A 28 -1.75 8.36 5.21
CA LEU A 28 -1.53 8.53 6.64
C LEU A 28 -2.53 7.64 7.37
N GLY A 29 -2.03 6.71 8.18
CA GLY A 29 -2.90 5.84 8.96
C GLY A 29 -3.31 6.48 10.27
N VAL A 30 -4.56 6.31 10.64
CA VAL A 30 -5.09 6.76 11.93
C VAL A 30 -5.87 5.63 12.61
N ASP A 31 -5.82 5.61 13.95
CA ASP A 31 -6.58 4.67 14.75
C ASP A 31 -8.01 5.17 14.97
N PRO A 32 -8.90 4.38 15.62
CA PRO A 32 -10.27 4.79 15.87
C PRO A 32 -10.43 6.07 16.70
N ARG A 33 -9.38 6.47 17.43
CA ARG A 33 -9.38 7.71 18.21
C ARG A 33 -8.87 8.91 17.44
N GLY A 34 -8.51 8.71 16.15
CA GLY A 34 -7.96 9.76 15.31
C GLY A 34 -6.49 10.04 15.53
N ARG A 35 -5.76 9.16 16.21
CA ARG A 35 -4.31 9.29 16.41
C ARG A 35 -3.58 8.69 15.22
N PHE A 36 -2.49 9.32 14.80
CA PHE A 36 -1.64 8.76 13.77
C PHE A 36 -1.04 7.43 14.22
N LEU A 37 -1.05 6.46 13.32
CA LEU A 37 -0.40 5.17 13.55
C LEU A 37 1.11 5.38 13.66
N ARG A 38 1.75 4.59 14.53
CA ARG A 38 3.18 4.69 14.80
C ARG A 38 3.88 3.41 14.40
N TYR A 39 5.15 3.55 14.03
CA TYR A 39 5.94 2.39 13.63
C TYR A 39 6.05 1.36 14.76
N GLN A 40 6.49 1.78 15.94
CA GLN A 40 6.83 0.86 17.03
C GLN A 40 5.65 0.04 17.55
N THR A 41 4.47 0.65 17.59
CA THR A 41 3.29 0.01 18.19
C THR A 41 2.33 -0.56 17.15
N ASP A 42 2.31 -0.02 15.94
CA ASP A 42 1.30 -0.35 14.94
C ASP A 42 1.89 -1.00 13.69
N TYR A 43 2.74 -0.29 12.96
CA TYR A 43 3.24 -0.78 11.67
C TYR A 43 4.21 -1.94 11.81
N ARG A 44 5.04 -1.95 12.85
CA ARG A 44 5.97 -3.05 13.10
C ARG A 44 5.22 -4.37 13.21
N ARG A 45 4.13 -4.37 13.96
CA ARG A 45 3.27 -5.53 14.12
C ARG A 45 2.59 -5.92 12.80
N LEU A 46 2.07 -4.92 12.08
CA LEU A 46 1.42 -5.14 10.79
C LEU A 46 2.37 -5.81 9.80
N LEU A 47 3.58 -5.28 9.63
CA LEU A 47 4.54 -5.85 8.69
C LEU A 47 4.91 -7.28 9.08
N SER A 48 5.13 -7.54 10.38
CA SER A 48 5.43 -8.87 10.88
C SER A 48 4.30 -9.86 10.57
N ASP A 49 3.05 -9.46 10.81
CA ASP A 49 1.90 -10.33 10.59
C ASP A 49 1.61 -10.54 9.10
N LEU A 50 1.84 -9.54 8.26
CA LEU A 50 1.74 -9.71 6.81
C LEU A 50 2.78 -10.71 6.30
N MET A 51 4.01 -10.66 6.83
CA MET A 51 5.05 -11.62 6.45
C MET A 51 4.70 -13.04 6.88
N SER A 52 4.18 -13.22 8.09
CA SER A 52 3.88 -14.56 8.58
C SER A 52 2.57 -15.14 8.02
N SER A 53 1.58 -14.31 7.72
CA SER A 53 0.25 -14.77 7.32
C SER A 53 -0.02 -14.70 5.82
N HIS A 54 0.62 -13.77 5.11
CA HIS A 54 0.29 -13.48 3.71
C HIS A 54 1.47 -13.58 2.75
N GLY A 55 2.60 -14.09 3.21
CA GLY A 55 3.74 -14.37 2.33
C GLY A 55 4.55 -13.16 1.88
N TRP A 56 4.41 -12.03 2.56
CA TRP A 56 5.25 -10.87 2.30
C TRP A 56 6.68 -11.14 2.77
N LYS A 57 7.65 -10.52 2.11
CA LYS A 57 9.08 -10.68 2.42
C LYS A 57 9.73 -9.34 2.66
N VAL A 58 10.81 -9.35 3.44
CA VAL A 58 11.59 -8.14 3.72
C VAL A 58 12.16 -7.57 2.42
N ASP A 59 11.95 -6.27 2.21
CA ASP A 59 12.45 -5.53 1.07
C ASP A 59 13.45 -4.47 1.51
N TYR A 60 13.24 -3.83 2.66
CA TYR A 60 14.11 -2.81 3.21
C TYR A 60 14.14 -2.88 4.72
N GLN A 61 15.36 -2.83 5.28
CA GLN A 61 15.57 -2.96 6.71
C GLN A 61 16.72 -2.05 7.15
N VAL A 62 16.52 -1.36 8.27
CA VAL A 62 17.56 -0.55 8.91
C VAL A 62 17.78 -1.09 10.31
N GLY A 63 18.95 -1.67 10.58
CA GLY A 63 19.19 -2.36 11.83
C GLY A 63 18.22 -3.52 12.02
N SER A 64 17.50 -3.53 13.13
CA SER A 64 16.45 -4.52 13.40
C SER A 64 15.05 -4.07 12.92
N ASP A 65 14.93 -2.85 12.39
CA ASP A 65 13.65 -2.30 11.99
C ASP A 65 13.37 -2.59 10.51
N ILE A 66 12.33 -3.36 10.25
CA ILE A 66 11.84 -3.63 8.91
C ILE A 66 10.96 -2.47 8.49
N LEU A 67 11.35 -1.76 7.44
CA LEU A 67 10.66 -0.57 6.93
C LEU A 67 10.03 -0.78 5.56
N GLY A 68 10.26 -1.92 4.94
CA GLY A 68 9.67 -2.24 3.65
C GLY A 68 9.52 -3.74 3.48
N ILE A 69 8.39 -4.14 2.91
CA ILE A 69 8.10 -5.53 2.56
C ILE A 69 7.54 -5.58 1.15
N SER A 70 7.69 -6.69 0.48
CA SER A 70 7.20 -6.86 -0.88
C SER A 70 6.57 -8.23 -1.07
N LYS A 71 5.66 -8.30 -2.04
CA LYS A 71 5.01 -9.54 -2.48
C LYS A 71 4.57 -9.37 -3.93
N GLU A 72 5.05 -10.27 -4.79
CA GLU A 72 4.61 -10.33 -6.20
C GLU A 72 4.67 -8.96 -6.91
N LEU A 73 5.78 -8.25 -6.76
CA LEU A 73 6.04 -6.93 -7.34
C LEU A 73 5.25 -5.78 -6.71
N SER A 74 4.40 -6.05 -5.71
CA SER A 74 3.83 -5.00 -4.87
C SER A 74 4.73 -4.79 -3.66
N ALA A 75 4.71 -3.59 -3.10
CA ALA A 75 5.54 -3.26 -1.95
C ALA A 75 4.81 -2.33 -0.99
N ILE A 76 5.13 -2.49 0.28
CA ILE A 76 4.74 -1.56 1.33
C ILE A 76 6.00 -0.97 1.91
N SER A 77 6.09 0.34 1.98
CA SER A 77 7.21 1.02 2.63
C SER A 77 6.71 2.06 3.61
N LEU A 78 7.48 2.22 4.68
CA LEU A 78 7.18 3.16 5.76
C LEU A 78 8.19 4.28 5.73
N GLU A 79 7.69 5.51 5.75
CA GLU A 79 8.52 6.71 5.76
C GLU A 79 8.31 7.49 7.05
N PRO A 80 9.20 8.44 7.39
CA PRO A 80 9.05 9.27 8.59
C PRO A 80 7.70 9.98 8.63
N GLY A 81 7.16 10.18 9.82
CA GLY A 81 5.89 10.88 10.00
C GLY A 81 4.66 10.01 9.78
N SER A 82 4.76 8.71 9.98
CA SER A 82 3.65 7.75 9.87
C SER A 82 3.13 7.59 8.44
N GLN A 83 3.92 7.95 7.44
CA GLN A 83 3.56 7.76 6.05
C GLN A 83 3.67 6.28 5.66
N PHE A 84 2.61 5.79 5.07
CA PHE A 84 2.50 4.42 4.59
C PHE A 84 2.34 4.47 3.08
N GLU A 85 3.29 3.90 2.36
CA GLU A 85 3.23 3.87 0.91
C GLU A 85 2.94 2.45 0.41
N LEU A 86 1.96 2.33 -0.45
CA LEU A 86 1.63 1.09 -1.12
C LEU A 86 1.94 1.23 -2.60
N SER A 87 2.94 0.49 -3.08
CA SER A 87 3.28 0.41 -4.49
C SER A 87 2.61 -0.84 -5.07
N LEU A 88 1.74 -0.67 -6.02
CA LEU A 88 1.02 -1.77 -6.63
C LEU A 88 1.78 -2.35 -7.80
N ALA A 89 1.82 -3.67 -7.88
CA ALA A 89 2.40 -4.35 -9.02
C ALA A 89 1.75 -3.86 -10.31
N PRO A 90 2.52 -3.63 -11.40
CA PRO A 90 1.94 -3.16 -12.64
C PRO A 90 0.91 -4.14 -13.22
N ARG A 91 -0.18 -3.60 -13.74
CA ARG A 91 -1.25 -4.36 -14.40
C ARG A 91 -1.60 -3.69 -15.73
N GLN A 92 -2.31 -4.39 -16.58
CA GLN A 92 -2.64 -3.90 -17.93
C GLN A 92 -3.91 -3.04 -17.97
N SER A 93 -4.68 -3.00 -16.89
CA SER A 93 -5.87 -2.16 -16.83
C SER A 93 -6.02 -1.52 -15.46
N LEU A 94 -6.76 -0.39 -15.41
CA LEU A 94 -7.08 0.26 -14.15
C LEU A 94 -7.91 -0.66 -13.26
N HIS A 95 -8.84 -1.40 -13.85
CA HIS A 95 -9.67 -2.33 -13.11
C HIS A 95 -8.83 -3.37 -12.37
N GLU A 96 -7.81 -3.91 -13.03
CA GLU A 96 -6.90 -4.88 -12.42
C GLU A 96 -6.08 -4.25 -11.29
N VAL A 97 -5.60 -3.00 -11.48
CA VAL A 97 -4.86 -2.28 -10.44
C VAL A 97 -5.74 -2.03 -9.22
N MET A 98 -6.97 -1.59 -9.43
CA MET A 98 -7.90 -1.32 -8.33
C MET A 98 -8.33 -2.60 -7.61
N SER A 99 -8.48 -3.70 -8.34
CA SER A 99 -8.76 -4.99 -7.73
C SER A 99 -7.59 -5.47 -6.86
N LEU A 100 -6.37 -5.26 -7.33
CA LEU A 100 -5.17 -5.57 -6.54
C LEU A 100 -5.10 -4.70 -5.28
N GLN A 101 -5.38 -3.40 -5.41
CA GLN A 101 -5.41 -2.51 -4.24
C GLN A 101 -6.43 -2.98 -3.21
N ALA A 102 -7.64 -3.32 -3.64
CA ALA A 102 -8.67 -3.80 -2.75
C ALA A 102 -8.25 -5.10 -2.04
N GLN A 103 -7.62 -6.02 -2.76
CA GLN A 103 -7.10 -7.26 -2.20
C GLN A 103 -6.04 -6.99 -1.14
N LEU A 104 -5.07 -6.13 -1.43
CA LEU A 104 -4.02 -5.81 -0.48
C LEU A 104 -4.55 -5.03 0.73
N ASP A 105 -5.52 -4.15 0.53
CA ASP A 105 -6.17 -3.46 1.64
C ASP A 105 -6.93 -4.43 2.56
N GLN A 106 -7.51 -5.49 2.01
CA GLN A 106 -8.14 -6.54 2.82
C GLN A 106 -7.12 -7.26 3.69
N GLU A 107 -5.92 -7.52 3.17
CA GLU A 107 -4.85 -8.11 3.98
C GLU A 107 -4.43 -7.16 5.10
N ILE A 108 -4.19 -5.90 4.76
CA ILE A 108 -3.72 -4.87 5.70
C ILE A 108 -4.73 -4.64 6.83
N LEU A 109 -6.01 -4.54 6.49
CA LEU A 109 -7.08 -4.24 7.44
C LEU A 109 -7.77 -5.50 8.00
N GLY A 110 -7.21 -6.68 7.73
CA GLY A 110 -7.81 -7.94 8.11
C GLY A 110 -7.47 -8.45 9.50
N PHE A 111 -6.63 -7.77 10.26
CA PHE A 111 -6.27 -8.18 11.62
C PHE A 111 -7.18 -7.48 12.64
N ASP A 112 -7.34 -8.07 13.82
CA ASP A 112 -8.18 -7.49 14.87
C ASP A 112 -7.75 -6.08 15.25
N TYR A 113 -6.45 -5.83 15.30
CA TYR A 113 -5.94 -4.50 15.67
C TYR A 113 -6.03 -3.51 14.51
N SER A 114 -6.09 -3.95 13.25
CA SER A 114 -6.05 -3.06 12.08
C SER A 114 -7.42 -2.86 11.42
N LYS A 115 -8.41 -3.66 11.75
CA LYS A 115 -9.71 -3.64 11.07
C LYS A 115 -10.44 -2.29 11.14
N ASP A 116 -10.17 -1.51 12.18
CA ASP A 116 -10.81 -0.20 12.39
C ASP A 116 -9.85 0.97 12.09
N TRP A 117 -8.68 0.69 11.55
CA TRP A 117 -7.79 1.75 11.08
C TRP A 117 -8.37 2.42 9.84
N ARG A 118 -8.02 3.69 9.67
CA ARG A 118 -8.38 4.45 8.47
C ARG A 118 -7.12 5.03 7.85
N PHE A 119 -7.07 5.03 6.54
CA PHE A 119 -5.99 5.66 5.79
C PHE A 119 -6.51 6.92 5.11
N LEU A 120 -5.81 8.04 5.34
CA LEU A 120 -6.11 9.35 4.79
C LEU A 120 -5.17 9.63 3.63
N GLY A 121 -5.70 10.23 2.56
CA GLY A 121 -4.89 10.61 1.41
C GLY A 121 -5.20 9.91 0.12
#